data_6f7e0d4b9f46e96dd1c69a9ab61c361e
#
_entry.id   6f7e0d4b9f46e96dd1c69a9ab61c361e
#
_cell.length_a   1.000
_cell.length_b   1.000
_cell.length_c   1.000
_cell.angle_alpha   90.00
_cell.angle_beta   90.00
_cell.angle_gamma   90.00
#
_symmetry.space_group_name_H-M   'P 1'
#
loop_
_entity.id
_entity.type
_entity.pdbx_description
1 polymer ?
#
loop_
_entity_poly.entity_id
_entity_poly.type
_entity_poly.pdbx_seq_one_letter_code
_entity_poly.pdbx_strand_id
1 'polypeptide(L)'
;VKITTLDYKEPKIRVEAWPNTAGEVKVEILEKSGNREVSSAGNFAQGEGENQSAGNTGENIAAMEILQADGKFSCEIALPEAKLWSPEEPNLYVCRVTFGEDVQEETFGIRMVSCTPENGFQINGKRVLLKGGCIHHDNGLLGACAYEFAEHRKVRLLLDAGYNAIRSAHNPCSKALLRACDEMGMLVMDEYIDGWYIHKTKYDYADEILDN
;
A
#
# COMPACT_ATOMS: atom_id res chain seq x y z
N VAL A 1 9.62 8.98 -1.78
CA VAL A 1 8.38 9.67 -1.41
C VAL A 1 7.76 9.00 -0.20
N LYS A 2 7.22 9.78 0.74
CA LYS A 2 6.46 9.28 1.90
C LYS A 2 5.13 10.02 1.96
N ILE A 3 4.03 9.28 2.11
CA ILE A 3 2.68 9.83 2.20
C ILE A 3 2.09 9.44 3.55
N THR A 4 1.52 10.41 4.25
CA THR A 4 0.91 10.21 5.57
C THR A 4 -0.49 10.83 5.60
N THR A 5 -1.51 10.06 5.95
CA THR A 5 -2.86 10.60 6.20
C THR A 5 -2.84 11.40 7.51
N LEU A 6 -3.25 12.66 7.46
CA LEU A 6 -3.31 13.57 8.62
C LEU A 6 -4.71 13.61 9.22
N ASP A 7 -5.73 13.59 8.38
CA ASP A 7 -7.13 13.56 8.78
C ASP A 7 -7.96 12.73 7.79
N TYR A 8 -8.97 12.07 8.28
CA TYR A 8 -9.92 11.29 7.47
C TYR A 8 -11.33 11.89 7.46
N LYS A 9 -11.67 12.79 8.41
CA LYS A 9 -12.97 13.46 8.45
C LYS A 9 -13.01 14.62 7.48
N GLU A 10 -11.90 15.37 7.43
CA GLU A 10 -11.58 16.36 6.40
C GLU A 10 -10.32 15.85 5.69
N PRO A 11 -10.48 14.99 4.66
CA PRO A 11 -9.36 14.24 4.09
C PRO A 11 -8.16 15.12 3.76
N LYS A 12 -7.05 14.84 4.40
CA LYS A 12 -5.81 15.59 4.29
C LYS A 12 -4.61 14.65 4.40
N ILE A 13 -3.65 14.87 3.52
CA ILE A 13 -2.40 14.09 3.50
C ILE A 13 -1.19 15.02 3.63
N ARG A 14 -0.07 14.44 4.07
CA ARG A 14 1.25 15.04 3.97
C ARG A 14 2.09 14.22 3.01
N VAL A 15 2.73 14.90 2.07
CA VAL A 15 3.70 14.32 1.14
C VAL A 15 5.08 14.84 1.50
N GLU A 16 6.03 13.95 1.65
CA GLU A 16 7.43 14.23 1.95
C GLU A 16 8.32 13.55 0.91
N ALA A 17 9.33 14.26 0.41
CA ALA A 17 10.38 13.68 -0.41
C ALA A 17 11.74 14.36 -0.15
N TRP A 18 12.79 13.76 -0.69
CA TRP A 18 14.18 14.15 -0.42
C TRP A 18 14.95 14.28 -1.74
N PRO A 19 14.73 15.37 -2.53
CA PRO A 19 15.54 15.64 -3.71
C PRO A 19 17.01 15.91 -3.32
N ASN A 20 17.92 15.52 -4.20
CA ASN A 20 19.37 15.67 -3.96
C ASN A 20 19.88 17.09 -4.18
N THR A 21 19.11 17.94 -4.85
CA THR A 21 19.48 19.32 -5.21
C THR A 21 18.28 20.24 -5.01
N ALA A 22 18.54 21.55 -4.96
CA ALA A 22 17.46 22.55 -4.96
C ALA A 22 16.76 22.62 -6.33
N GLY A 23 15.44 22.79 -6.32
CA GLY A 23 14.66 22.91 -7.55
C GLY A 23 13.16 22.89 -7.30
N GLU A 24 12.41 22.98 -8.41
CA GLU A 24 10.95 22.88 -8.40
C GLU A 24 10.52 21.43 -8.26
N VAL A 25 9.57 21.18 -7.35
CA VAL A 25 8.89 19.89 -7.17
C VAL A 25 7.42 20.07 -7.50
N LYS A 26 6.90 19.24 -8.39
CA LYS A 26 5.48 19.13 -8.69
C LYS A 26 4.93 17.87 -8.03
N VAL A 27 3.85 18.01 -7.27
CA VAL A 27 3.12 16.91 -6.64
C VAL A 27 1.72 16.83 -7.22
N GLU A 28 1.34 15.70 -7.76
CA GLU A 28 0.01 15.43 -8.32
C GLU A 28 -0.63 14.26 -7.59
N ILE A 29 -1.88 14.41 -7.20
CA ILE A 29 -2.69 13.33 -6.64
C ILE A 29 -3.73 12.93 -7.68
N LEU A 30 -3.66 11.68 -8.10
CA LEU A 30 -4.48 11.10 -9.16
C LEU A 30 -5.41 10.06 -8.57
N GLU A 31 -6.66 10.02 -9.02
CA GLU A 31 -7.56 8.91 -8.69
C GLU A 31 -7.09 7.65 -9.41
N LYS A 32 -6.86 6.56 -8.67
CA LYS A 32 -6.60 5.27 -9.28
C LYS A 32 -7.91 4.68 -9.75
N SER A 33 -8.13 4.61 -11.06
CA SER A 33 -9.29 3.94 -11.64
C SER A 33 -9.31 2.47 -11.20
N GLY A 34 -10.27 2.11 -10.36
CA GLY A 34 -10.40 0.74 -9.89
C GLY A 34 -10.85 -0.17 -11.02
N ASN A 35 -10.05 -1.15 -11.39
CA ASN A 35 -10.53 -2.30 -12.11
C ASN A 35 -11.39 -3.17 -11.18
N ARG A 36 -12.63 -2.77 -10.94
CA ARG A 36 -13.66 -3.64 -10.36
C ARG A 36 -14.31 -4.47 -11.48
N GLU A 37 -13.50 -5.23 -12.21
CA GLU A 37 -14.02 -6.39 -12.96
C GLU A 37 -13.36 -7.65 -12.42
N VAL A 38 -13.82 -8.09 -11.25
CA VAL A 38 -13.72 -9.49 -10.87
C VAL A 38 -14.87 -10.21 -11.59
N SER A 39 -14.68 -10.48 -12.87
CA SER A 39 -15.58 -11.39 -13.58
C SER A 39 -15.43 -12.77 -12.97
N SER A 40 -16.49 -13.24 -12.36
CA SER A 40 -16.69 -14.63 -11.96
C SER A 40 -16.84 -15.53 -13.20
N ALA A 41 -15.79 -15.71 -13.99
CA ALA A 41 -15.71 -16.77 -14.99
C ALA A 41 -14.25 -16.90 -15.44
N GLY A 42 -13.71 -18.09 -15.21
CA GLY A 42 -12.38 -18.44 -15.71
C GLY A 42 -12.31 -18.42 -17.22
N ASN A 43 -11.51 -17.53 -17.75
CA ASN A 43 -10.90 -17.69 -19.07
C ASN A 43 -9.48 -17.15 -18.97
N PHE A 44 -8.53 -18.06 -18.87
CA PHE A 44 -7.12 -17.75 -19.07
C PHE A 44 -6.91 -17.55 -20.57
N ALA A 45 -6.93 -16.29 -21.03
CA ALA A 45 -6.38 -15.94 -22.31
C ALA A 45 -4.87 -15.65 -22.11
N GLN A 46 -4.04 -16.39 -22.84
CA GLN A 46 -2.63 -16.10 -23.02
C GLN A 46 -2.51 -14.72 -23.70
N GLY A 47 -2.01 -13.73 -23.01
CA GLY A 47 -1.66 -12.42 -23.55
C GLY A 47 -0.15 -12.31 -23.63
N GLU A 48 0.34 -12.27 -24.83
CA GLU A 48 1.72 -11.93 -25.17
C GLU A 48 2.01 -10.49 -24.72
N GLY A 49 3.24 -10.27 -24.21
CA GLY A 49 3.67 -8.96 -23.75
C GLY A 49 3.70 -7.93 -24.88
N GLU A 50 2.77 -7.02 -24.87
CA GLU A 50 2.89 -5.78 -25.62
C GLU A 50 3.20 -4.63 -24.67
N ASN A 51 4.35 -4.03 -24.91
CA ASN A 51 4.74 -2.71 -24.43
C ASN A 51 3.69 -1.70 -24.89
N GLN A 52 2.71 -1.39 -24.05
CA GLN A 52 1.78 -0.31 -24.37
C GLN A 52 2.42 1.01 -23.94
N SER A 53 2.86 1.73 -24.96
CA SER A 53 3.13 3.16 -24.94
C SER A 53 2.01 3.92 -24.24
N ALA A 54 2.39 4.87 -23.39
CA ALA A 54 1.53 5.83 -22.70
C ALA A 54 0.48 6.45 -23.65
N GLY A 55 -0.69 5.85 -23.71
CA GLY A 55 -1.91 6.45 -24.25
C GLY A 55 -2.52 7.31 -23.16
N ASN A 56 -2.81 8.55 -23.50
CA ASN A 56 -3.46 9.59 -22.70
C ASN A 56 -4.87 9.14 -22.25
N THR A 57 -4.95 8.28 -21.23
CA THR A 57 -6.16 8.04 -20.47
C THR A 57 -6.32 9.25 -19.57
N GLY A 58 -7.40 10.01 -19.72
CA GLY A 58 -7.66 11.21 -18.93
C GLY A 58 -7.56 10.92 -17.44
N GLU A 59 -6.37 11.14 -16.88
CA GLU A 59 -6.08 10.99 -15.47
C GLU A 59 -6.88 12.03 -14.71
N ASN A 60 -7.73 11.59 -13.79
CA ASN A 60 -8.50 12.52 -12.96
C ASN A 60 -7.60 13.04 -11.85
N ILE A 61 -7.10 14.27 -11.99
CA ILE A 61 -6.24 14.93 -11.01
C ILE A 61 -7.12 15.44 -9.88
N ALA A 62 -7.01 14.83 -8.70
CA ALA A 62 -7.73 15.23 -7.50
C ALA A 62 -7.11 16.48 -6.85
N ALA A 63 -5.79 16.64 -6.91
CA ALA A 63 -5.06 17.80 -6.41
C ALA A 63 -3.68 17.93 -7.05
N MET A 64 -3.14 19.16 -7.07
CA MET A 64 -1.80 19.45 -7.55
C MET A 64 -1.17 20.59 -6.74
N GLU A 65 0.11 20.43 -6.40
CA GLU A 65 0.93 21.46 -5.74
C GLU A 65 2.28 21.59 -6.45
N ILE A 66 2.80 22.82 -6.52
CA ILE A 66 4.12 23.13 -7.05
C ILE A 66 4.89 23.92 -5.99
N LEU A 67 6.06 23.45 -5.63
CA LEU A 67 6.85 23.95 -4.51
C LEU A 67 8.32 24.07 -4.88
N GLN A 68 9.04 24.96 -4.21
CA GLN A 68 10.50 24.99 -4.29
C GLN A 68 11.07 24.15 -3.14
N ALA A 69 11.98 23.24 -3.47
CA ALA A 69 12.65 22.39 -2.51
C ALA A 69 14.17 22.65 -2.52
N ASP A 70 14.77 22.59 -1.33
CA ASP A 70 16.21 22.56 -1.12
C ASP A 70 16.51 21.47 -0.08
N GLY A 71 16.75 20.25 -0.56
CA GLY A 71 16.80 19.06 0.27
C GLY A 71 15.40 18.49 0.58
N LYS A 72 15.13 18.13 1.84
CA LYS A 72 13.81 17.60 2.22
C LYS A 72 12.70 18.64 2.00
N PHE A 73 11.65 18.27 1.29
CA PHE A 73 10.41 19.06 1.27
C PHE A 73 9.25 18.32 1.94
N SER A 74 8.24 19.08 2.37
CA SER A 74 7.02 18.57 2.93
C SER A 74 5.88 19.52 2.58
N CYS A 75 4.78 18.99 2.04
CA CYS A 75 3.56 19.73 1.80
C CYS A 75 2.35 19.00 2.36
N GLU A 76 1.31 19.74 2.71
CA GLU A 76 0.02 19.22 3.14
C GLU A 76 -1.02 19.53 2.07
N ILE A 77 -1.74 18.51 1.65
CA ILE A 77 -2.73 18.59 0.56
C ILE A 77 -4.10 18.20 1.12
N ALA A 78 -5.07 19.10 1.01
CA ALA A 78 -6.46 18.83 1.30
C ALA A 78 -7.13 18.13 0.12
N LEU A 79 -7.91 17.10 0.40
CA LEU A 79 -8.60 16.28 -0.59
C LEU A 79 -10.08 16.12 -0.18
N PRO A 80 -10.88 17.19 -0.16
CA PRO A 80 -12.22 17.20 0.46
C PRO A 80 -13.19 16.21 -0.17
N GLU A 81 -13.02 15.89 -1.46
CA GLU A 81 -13.88 14.94 -2.18
C GLU A 81 -13.30 13.52 -2.21
N ALA A 82 -12.18 13.27 -1.50
CA ALA A 82 -11.53 11.98 -1.55
C ALA A 82 -12.35 10.89 -0.85
N LYS A 83 -12.42 9.74 -1.50
CA LYS A 83 -12.96 8.51 -0.95
C LYS A 83 -11.94 7.84 -0.05
N LEU A 84 -12.34 7.47 1.16
CA LEU A 84 -11.48 6.79 2.10
C LEU A 84 -11.24 5.34 1.68
N TRP A 85 -10.07 4.82 2.04
CA TRP A 85 -9.80 3.39 1.93
C TRP A 85 -10.40 2.65 3.12
N SER A 86 -11.12 1.59 2.86
CA SER A 86 -11.55 0.60 3.87
C SER A 86 -11.50 -0.81 3.28
N PRO A 87 -11.57 -1.87 4.10
CA PRO A 87 -11.66 -3.24 3.57
C PRO A 87 -12.80 -3.46 2.58
N GLU A 88 -13.94 -2.80 2.80
CA GLU A 88 -15.13 -2.91 1.96
C GLU A 88 -15.03 -2.05 0.69
N GLU A 89 -14.34 -0.92 0.81
CA GLU A 89 -14.15 0.06 -0.27
C GLU A 89 -12.67 0.47 -0.35
N PRO A 90 -11.82 -0.33 -0.98
CA PRO A 90 -10.38 -0.10 -1.04
C PRO A 90 -10.03 0.97 -2.09
N ASN A 91 -10.49 2.21 -1.86
CA ASN A 91 -10.22 3.32 -2.75
C ASN A 91 -8.74 3.73 -2.67
N LEU A 92 -8.09 3.84 -3.82
CA LEU A 92 -6.67 4.14 -3.94
C LEU A 92 -6.43 5.38 -4.80
N TYR A 93 -5.33 6.03 -4.51
CA TYR A 93 -4.80 7.18 -5.24
C TYR A 93 -3.35 6.92 -5.64
N VAL A 94 -2.87 7.65 -6.63
CA VAL A 94 -1.45 7.70 -7.00
C VAL A 94 -0.93 9.09 -6.69
N CYS A 95 0.14 9.15 -5.91
CA CYS A 95 0.92 10.37 -5.72
C CYS A 95 2.08 10.34 -6.70
N ARG A 96 2.06 11.25 -7.67
CA ARG A 96 3.15 11.47 -8.62
C ARG A 96 3.95 12.68 -8.19
N VAL A 97 5.23 12.48 -7.97
CA VAL A 97 6.18 13.54 -7.62
C VAL A 97 7.17 13.69 -8.78
N THR A 98 7.21 14.87 -9.36
CA THR A 98 8.11 15.21 -10.47
C THR A 98 9.16 16.22 -9.99
N PHE A 99 10.42 15.95 -10.24
CA PHE A 99 11.55 16.83 -9.97
C PHE A 99 12.49 16.84 -11.19
N GLY A 100 12.47 17.92 -11.96
CA GLY A 100 13.14 17.97 -13.26
C GLY A 100 12.62 16.89 -14.21
N GLU A 101 13.51 15.98 -14.63
CA GLU A 101 13.14 14.83 -15.48
C GLU A 101 12.78 13.57 -14.66
N ASP A 102 13.05 13.57 -13.35
CA ASP A 102 12.74 12.43 -12.48
C ASP A 102 11.27 12.43 -12.09
N VAL A 103 10.64 11.26 -12.20
CA VAL A 103 9.25 11.02 -11.79
C VAL A 103 9.19 9.81 -10.87
N GLN A 104 8.54 9.98 -9.73
CA GLN A 104 8.24 8.88 -8.80
C GLN A 104 6.74 8.81 -8.55
N GLU A 105 6.21 7.60 -8.56
CA GLU A 105 4.81 7.32 -8.26
C GLU A 105 4.67 6.36 -7.10
N GLU A 106 3.78 6.70 -6.16
CA GLU A 106 3.42 5.83 -5.04
C GLU A 106 1.91 5.71 -4.93
N THR A 107 1.43 4.46 -4.88
CA THR A 107 0.01 4.19 -4.66
C THR A 107 -0.29 4.22 -3.16
N PHE A 108 -1.39 4.87 -2.77
CA PHE A 108 -1.80 4.97 -1.36
C PHE A 108 -3.31 5.01 -1.19
N GLY A 109 -3.79 4.65 0.00
CA GLY A 109 -5.17 4.83 0.43
C GLY A 109 -5.25 5.83 1.59
N ILE A 110 -6.29 6.62 1.63
CA ILE A 110 -6.52 7.58 2.72
C ILE A 110 -7.26 6.86 3.84
N ARG A 111 -6.55 6.58 4.92
CA ARG A 111 -7.11 5.90 6.09
C ARG A 111 -6.38 6.30 7.37
N MET A 112 -7.07 6.24 8.49
CA MET A 112 -6.48 6.33 9.81
C MET A 112 -6.81 5.07 10.62
N VAL A 113 -5.80 4.56 11.29
CA VAL A 113 -5.89 3.38 12.14
C VAL A 113 -5.76 3.81 13.60
N SER A 114 -6.62 3.30 14.46
CA SER A 114 -6.52 3.48 15.91
C SER A 114 -6.85 2.18 16.63
N CYS A 115 -6.26 2.02 17.82
CA CYS A 115 -6.56 0.88 18.66
C CYS A 115 -6.51 1.33 20.14
N THR A 116 -7.62 1.21 20.84
CA THR A 116 -7.71 1.54 22.27
C THR A 116 -8.38 0.41 23.03
N PRO A 117 -8.16 0.29 24.35
CA PRO A 117 -8.83 -0.72 25.17
C PRO A 117 -10.36 -0.61 25.10
N GLU A 118 -10.90 0.61 25.01
CA GLU A 118 -12.34 0.87 25.03
C GLU A 118 -13.01 0.57 23.69
N ASN A 119 -12.35 0.94 22.59
CA ASN A 119 -12.95 0.91 21.25
C ASN A 119 -12.42 -0.25 20.39
N GLY A 120 -11.32 -0.89 20.82
CA GLY A 120 -10.62 -1.90 20.02
C GLY A 120 -9.97 -1.31 18.77
N PHE A 121 -9.71 -2.17 17.79
CA PHE A 121 -9.13 -1.78 16.51
C PHE A 121 -10.16 -1.08 15.63
N GLN A 122 -9.81 0.08 15.10
CA GLN A 122 -10.67 0.90 14.26
C GLN A 122 -9.94 1.37 13.00
N ILE A 123 -10.69 1.47 11.91
CA ILE A 123 -10.28 2.14 10.67
C ILE A 123 -11.28 3.26 10.40
N ASN A 124 -10.79 4.47 10.22
CA ASN A 124 -11.63 5.67 10.00
C ASN A 124 -12.74 5.83 11.07
N GLY A 125 -12.40 5.52 12.33
CA GLY A 125 -13.31 5.59 13.45
C GLY A 125 -14.35 4.46 13.53
N LYS A 126 -14.36 3.51 12.61
CA LYS A 126 -15.24 2.34 12.63
C LYS A 126 -14.50 1.13 13.19
N ARG A 127 -15.13 0.44 14.15
CA ARG A 127 -14.57 -0.79 14.73
C ARG A 127 -14.51 -1.89 13.67
N VAL A 128 -13.34 -2.55 13.58
CA VAL A 128 -13.10 -3.68 12.68
C VAL A 128 -12.69 -4.89 13.50
N LEU A 129 -13.38 -6.01 13.31
CA LEU A 129 -12.96 -7.30 13.85
C LEU A 129 -12.03 -7.99 12.85
N LEU A 130 -10.80 -8.27 13.27
CA LEU A 130 -9.83 -8.98 12.44
C LEU A 130 -10.19 -10.46 12.40
N LYS A 131 -10.46 -10.95 11.19
CA LYS A 131 -10.74 -12.36 10.89
C LYS A 131 -9.65 -12.84 9.95
N GLY A 132 -8.72 -13.64 10.43
CA GLY A 132 -7.60 -14.02 9.60
C GLY A 132 -6.70 -15.07 10.23
N GLY A 133 -5.56 -15.27 9.61
CA GLY A 133 -4.53 -16.21 10.03
C GLY A 133 -3.15 -15.79 9.61
N CYS A 134 -2.15 -16.54 10.09
CA CYS A 134 -0.78 -16.38 9.64
C CYS A 134 -0.63 -16.91 8.23
N ILE A 135 0.17 -16.21 7.44
CA ILE A 135 0.65 -16.66 6.14
C ILE A 135 2.17 -16.62 6.11
N HIS A 136 2.75 -17.38 5.24
CA HIS A 136 4.18 -17.42 4.98
C HIS A 136 4.47 -17.09 3.51
N HIS A 137 5.75 -16.91 3.18
CA HIS A 137 6.21 -16.78 1.81
C HIS A 137 6.12 -18.13 1.08
N ASP A 138 4.89 -18.53 0.78
CA ASP A 138 4.58 -19.80 0.14
C ASP A 138 3.47 -19.62 -0.90
N ASN A 139 3.80 -20.00 -2.13
CA ASN A 139 2.88 -20.02 -3.27
C ASN A 139 2.80 -21.43 -3.91
N GLY A 140 2.86 -22.47 -3.07
CA GLY A 140 2.76 -23.85 -3.49
C GLY A 140 3.91 -24.24 -4.43
N LEU A 141 3.60 -24.65 -5.65
CA LEU A 141 4.60 -25.07 -6.65
C LEU A 141 5.58 -23.96 -7.03
N LEU A 142 5.25 -22.69 -6.78
CA LEU A 142 6.11 -21.53 -7.03
C LEU A 142 7.09 -21.28 -5.88
N GLY A 143 6.98 -22.03 -4.78
CA GLY A 143 7.78 -21.80 -3.58
C GLY A 143 7.58 -20.40 -3.02
N ALA A 144 8.67 -19.71 -2.67
CA ALA A 144 8.65 -18.35 -2.13
C ALA A 144 8.60 -17.24 -3.20
N CYS A 145 8.40 -17.56 -4.48
CA CYS A 145 8.32 -16.56 -5.53
C CYS A 145 7.05 -15.71 -5.40
N ALA A 146 7.24 -14.41 -5.18
CA ALA A 146 6.15 -13.44 -4.97
C ALA A 146 5.76 -12.75 -6.29
N TYR A 147 5.27 -13.51 -7.25
CA TYR A 147 4.72 -12.95 -8.49
C TYR A 147 3.38 -12.26 -8.20
N GLU A 148 3.13 -11.13 -8.84
CA GLU A 148 1.91 -10.34 -8.61
C GLU A 148 0.63 -11.18 -8.77
N PHE A 149 0.50 -11.94 -9.85
CA PHE A 149 -0.68 -12.80 -10.06
C PHE A 149 -0.88 -13.86 -8.98
N ALA A 150 0.21 -14.40 -8.42
CA ALA A 150 0.15 -15.42 -7.36
C ALA A 150 -0.30 -14.80 -6.02
N GLU A 151 0.21 -13.63 -5.71
CA GLU A 151 -0.19 -12.90 -4.50
C GLU A 151 -1.65 -12.39 -4.60
N HIS A 152 -2.07 -11.86 -5.74
CA HIS A 152 -3.47 -11.51 -5.98
C HIS A 152 -4.40 -12.73 -5.85
N ARG A 153 -4.00 -13.87 -6.41
CA ARG A 153 -4.76 -15.12 -6.24
C ARG A 153 -4.87 -15.53 -4.78
N LYS A 154 -3.77 -15.46 -4.02
CA LYS A 154 -3.73 -15.79 -2.59
C LYS A 154 -4.69 -14.91 -1.80
N VAL A 155 -4.60 -13.59 -1.96
CA VAL A 155 -5.48 -12.62 -1.27
C VAL A 155 -6.94 -12.87 -1.63
N ARG A 156 -7.26 -13.09 -2.91
CA ARG A 156 -8.63 -13.39 -3.33
C ARG A 156 -9.19 -14.64 -2.65
N LEU A 157 -8.43 -15.74 -2.62
CA LEU A 157 -8.87 -16.97 -1.98
C LEU A 157 -9.12 -16.81 -0.48
N LEU A 158 -8.32 -15.97 0.19
CA LEU A 158 -8.51 -15.65 1.61
C LEU A 158 -9.76 -14.81 1.83
N LEU A 159 -10.00 -13.80 0.98
CA LEU A 159 -11.23 -13.00 1.02
C LEU A 159 -12.49 -13.86 0.75
N ASP A 160 -12.43 -14.74 -0.24
CA ASP A 160 -13.51 -15.69 -0.57
C ASP A 160 -13.81 -16.64 0.60
N ALA A 161 -12.78 -16.97 1.40
CA ALA A 161 -12.93 -17.76 2.62
C ALA A 161 -13.43 -16.94 3.83
N GLY A 162 -13.70 -15.64 3.66
CA GLY A 162 -14.22 -14.74 4.69
C GLY A 162 -13.16 -14.09 5.58
N TYR A 163 -11.89 -14.15 5.22
CA TYR A 163 -10.85 -13.42 5.91
C TYR A 163 -10.87 -11.95 5.50
N ASN A 164 -10.53 -11.06 6.42
CA ASN A 164 -10.29 -9.64 6.14
C ASN A 164 -8.91 -9.18 6.62
N ALA A 165 -8.13 -10.08 7.21
CA ALA A 165 -6.82 -9.79 7.74
C ALA A 165 -5.86 -10.98 7.58
N ILE A 166 -4.60 -10.68 7.40
CA ILE A 166 -3.50 -11.64 7.42
C ILE A 166 -2.38 -11.17 8.35
N ARG A 167 -1.64 -12.11 8.93
CA ARG A 167 -0.39 -11.84 9.61
C ARG A 167 0.75 -12.42 8.77
N SER A 168 1.64 -11.55 8.29
CA SER A 168 2.84 -12.01 7.59
C SER A 168 3.85 -12.52 8.61
N ALA A 169 4.01 -13.83 8.67
CA ALA A 169 4.87 -14.45 9.66
C ALA A 169 6.14 -15.01 8.98
N HIS A 170 7.32 -14.73 9.47
CA HIS A 170 7.72 -13.96 10.67
C HIS A 170 8.63 -12.79 10.27
N ASN A 171 8.42 -12.23 9.12
CA ASN A 171 9.21 -11.18 8.50
C ASN A 171 8.39 -10.39 7.48
N PRO A 172 8.89 -9.25 6.97
CA PRO A 172 8.15 -8.41 6.05
C PRO A 172 7.69 -9.16 4.81
N CYS A 173 6.44 -8.94 4.43
CA CYS A 173 5.91 -9.55 3.23
C CYS A 173 6.39 -8.83 1.95
N SER A 174 6.15 -9.46 0.80
CA SER A 174 6.54 -8.91 -0.49
C SER A 174 5.74 -7.66 -0.84
N LYS A 175 6.35 -6.74 -1.60
CA LYS A 175 5.62 -5.58 -2.15
C LYS A 175 4.43 -6.01 -3.02
N ALA A 176 4.52 -7.14 -3.72
CA ALA A 176 3.43 -7.68 -4.52
C ALA A 176 2.24 -8.08 -3.65
N LEU A 177 2.49 -8.72 -2.48
CA LEU A 177 1.43 -9.05 -1.53
C LEU A 177 0.78 -7.79 -0.94
N LEU A 178 1.59 -6.80 -0.54
CA LEU A 178 1.08 -5.54 0.00
C LEU A 178 0.18 -4.82 -1.02
N ARG A 179 0.62 -4.74 -2.29
CA ARG A 179 -0.20 -4.15 -3.37
C ARG A 179 -1.53 -4.90 -3.55
N ALA A 180 -1.49 -6.23 -3.58
CA ALA A 180 -2.70 -7.03 -3.68
C ALA A 180 -3.65 -6.78 -2.48
N CYS A 181 -3.11 -6.66 -1.27
CA CYS A 181 -3.88 -6.33 -0.07
C CYS A 181 -4.50 -4.94 -0.13
N ASP A 182 -3.74 -3.93 -0.56
CA ASP A 182 -4.23 -2.56 -0.70
C ASP A 182 -5.37 -2.47 -1.74
N GLU A 183 -5.23 -3.15 -2.87
CA GLU A 183 -6.20 -3.15 -3.97
C GLU A 183 -7.47 -3.94 -3.66
N MET A 184 -7.38 -4.96 -2.82
CA MET A 184 -8.48 -5.87 -2.55
C MET A 184 -9.11 -5.69 -1.16
N GLY A 185 -8.58 -4.79 -0.32
CA GLY A 185 -9.14 -4.49 1.00
C GLY A 185 -8.74 -5.47 2.09
N MET A 186 -7.61 -6.20 1.94
CA MET A 186 -7.09 -7.09 2.96
C MET A 186 -6.21 -6.31 3.95
N LEU A 187 -6.45 -6.47 5.25
CA LEU A 187 -5.61 -5.90 6.29
C LEU A 187 -4.37 -6.77 6.51
N VAL A 188 -3.23 -6.13 6.79
CA VAL A 188 -1.97 -6.83 7.03
C VAL A 188 -1.42 -6.45 8.39
N MET A 189 -1.13 -7.46 9.21
CA MET A 189 -0.24 -7.35 10.36
C MET A 189 1.13 -7.83 9.90
N ASP A 190 1.97 -6.88 9.51
CA ASP A 190 3.31 -7.17 9.03
C ASP A 190 4.29 -7.33 10.20
N GLU A 191 5.16 -8.32 10.12
CA GLU A 191 6.21 -8.55 11.11
C GLU A 191 7.55 -8.09 10.54
N TYR A 192 8.24 -7.21 11.26
CA TYR A 192 9.47 -6.62 10.76
C TYR A 192 10.65 -7.59 10.85
N ILE A 193 10.83 -8.23 12.01
CA ILE A 193 12.00 -9.10 12.25
C ILE A 193 11.57 -10.31 13.05
N ASP A 194 12.09 -11.49 12.64
CA ASP A 194 11.98 -12.74 13.37
C ASP A 194 13.12 -12.86 14.39
N GLY A 195 12.81 -13.28 15.63
CA GLY A 195 13.80 -13.51 16.67
C GLY A 195 13.86 -12.46 17.78
N TRP A 196 13.46 -11.23 17.52
CA TRP A 196 13.41 -10.14 18.49
C TRP A 196 14.76 -9.94 19.20
N TYR A 197 14.81 -10.17 20.51
CA TYR A 197 16.00 -10.16 21.37
C TYR A 197 16.45 -11.56 21.83
N ILE A 198 15.77 -12.62 21.36
CA ILE A 198 16.13 -14.00 21.67
C ILE A 198 16.69 -14.65 20.42
N HIS A 199 17.95 -15.05 20.47
CA HIS A 199 18.59 -15.77 19.38
C HIS A 199 17.90 -17.10 19.12
N LYS A 200 17.41 -17.30 17.90
CA LYS A 200 16.92 -18.59 17.40
C LYS A 200 18.06 -19.42 16.83
N THR A 201 19.06 -18.77 16.30
CA THR A 201 20.30 -19.36 15.80
C THR A 201 21.48 -18.46 16.15
N LYS A 202 22.70 -18.95 16.08
CA LYS A 202 23.91 -18.13 16.29
C LYS A 202 24.21 -17.12 15.18
N TYR A 203 23.37 -17.06 14.14
CA TYR A 203 23.56 -16.22 12.96
C TYR A 203 22.39 -15.29 12.71
N ASP A 204 21.45 -15.15 13.65
CA ASP A 204 20.34 -14.22 13.51
C ASP A 204 20.72 -12.77 13.87
N TYR A 205 19.79 -11.85 13.62
CA TYR A 205 20.01 -10.41 13.77
C TYR A 205 19.64 -9.86 15.15
N ALA A 206 19.47 -10.70 16.16
CA ALA A 206 18.92 -10.28 17.45
C ALA A 206 19.72 -9.15 18.11
N ASP A 207 21.04 -9.13 17.93
CA ASP A 207 21.91 -8.08 18.48
C ASP A 207 21.89 -6.77 17.64
N GLU A 208 21.55 -6.84 16.36
CA GLU A 208 21.60 -5.70 15.43
C GLU A 208 20.28 -4.93 15.34
N ILE A 209 19.18 -5.53 15.82
CA ILE A 209 17.82 -4.96 15.67
C ILE A 209 17.67 -3.61 16.37
N LEU A 210 18.32 -3.41 17.50
CA LEU A 210 18.19 -2.20 18.32
C LEU A 210 19.09 -1.06 17.83
N ASP A 211 20.06 -1.35 16.97
CA ASP A 211 21.04 -0.37 16.48
C ASP A 211 20.66 0.24 15.12
N ASN A 212 19.59 -0.25 14.48
CA ASN A 212 19.03 0.18 13.21
C ASN A 212 17.56 0.59 13.34
#